data_57807ac884c97a563b6f256b5a82d00a
#
_entry.id   57807ac884c97a563b6f256b5a82d00a
#
_cell.length_a   1.000
_cell.length_b   1.000
_cell.length_c   1.000
_cell.angle_alpha   90.00
_cell.angle_beta   90.00
_cell.angle_gamma   90.00
#
_symmetry.space_group_name_H-M   'P 1'
#
loop_
_entity.id
_entity.type
_entity.pdbx_description
1 polymer ?
#
loop_
_entity_poly.entity_id
_entity_poly.type
_entity_poly.pdbx_seq_one_letter_code
_entity_poly.pdbx_strand_id
1 'polypeptide(L)'
;MRDLSKPFSRRAFLAGTSSLGALYAATRLAPLPALAESLADDPRIAKQPIADKGFAAIRKIGDGLYATIADRSKGLQARCNGGFLIGRDAAIMVEGFQTTAGAAFQLDTLRTVTQMPVRAAINTHWHFDHTLGNSVYGGAAIPIWAHADAASRMAAVYPKWQAEEQATFLAPWEKRMSEAKTDSQREHAKSDIEGLTGMFKPVREAVLALPNHPLDPAKMPMKIDLGGLNVVIETYIGHTDTDLIFRVPEQNVVYTGDLLTGGQYPVNINGYPTQWRATLAKFATFDKDTLFVPGHGQIFGQEGVAEMRACFDDIAEQADKSYKAGIPVEEAVERYVVPDRYKNYRQFSWGFCIGRTIEQLYAEWSGKPGRVLNYS
;
A
#
# COMPACT_ATOMS: atom_id res chain seq x y z
N MET A 1 25.09 -1.34 -16.81
CA MET A 1 23.70 -1.31 -17.30
C MET A 1 23.29 -2.74 -17.64
N ARG A 2 22.45 -3.38 -16.85
CA ARG A 2 21.87 -4.70 -17.20
C ARG A 2 20.55 -4.45 -17.90
N ASP A 3 20.39 -5.04 -19.05
CA ASP A 3 19.20 -4.98 -19.89
C ASP A 3 18.00 -5.60 -19.14
N LEU A 4 17.03 -4.77 -18.76
CA LEU A 4 15.81 -5.15 -18.02
C LEU A 4 14.72 -5.74 -18.92
N SER A 5 14.98 -5.95 -20.22
CA SER A 5 14.01 -6.44 -21.19
C SER A 5 13.91 -7.98 -21.29
N LYS A 6 14.73 -8.75 -20.55
CA LYS A 6 14.72 -10.22 -20.63
C LYS A 6 13.80 -10.82 -19.56
N PRO A 7 12.85 -11.67 -19.93
CA PRO A 7 11.98 -12.38 -18.97
C PRO A 7 12.82 -13.29 -18.06
N PHE A 8 12.61 -13.18 -16.75
CA PHE A 8 13.24 -14.05 -15.77
C PHE A 8 12.88 -15.50 -16.01
N SER A 9 13.87 -16.37 -16.15
CA SER A 9 13.63 -17.80 -16.35
C SER A 9 13.12 -18.45 -15.04
N ARG A 10 12.16 -19.38 -15.17
CA ARG A 10 11.58 -20.14 -14.05
C ARG A 10 12.62 -20.84 -13.14
N ARG A 11 13.83 -21.16 -13.66
CA ARG A 11 14.89 -21.84 -12.92
C ARG A 11 15.71 -20.93 -11.99
N ALA A 12 15.85 -19.65 -12.30
CA ALA A 12 16.59 -18.71 -11.44
C ALA A 12 15.85 -18.38 -10.14
N PHE A 13 14.54 -18.58 -10.11
CA PHE A 13 13.68 -18.32 -8.94
C PHE A 13 13.80 -19.37 -7.83
N LEU A 14 14.23 -20.59 -8.16
CA LEU A 14 14.26 -21.73 -7.22
C LEU A 14 15.61 -21.96 -6.52
N ALA A 15 16.67 -21.25 -6.87
CA ALA A 15 18.04 -21.59 -6.45
C ALA A 15 18.62 -20.78 -5.27
N GLY A 16 17.86 -19.87 -4.63
CA GLY A 16 18.36 -18.96 -3.58
C GLY A 16 17.74 -19.16 -2.20
N THR A 17 17.54 -20.39 -1.70
CA THR A 17 16.69 -20.59 -0.52
C THR A 17 17.15 -21.70 0.43
N SER A 18 18.09 -21.46 1.33
CA SER A 18 18.27 -22.42 2.43
C SER A 18 17.98 -21.86 3.84
N SER A 19 18.05 -20.56 4.08
CA SER A 19 17.67 -19.99 5.39
C SER A 19 16.35 -19.20 5.37
N LEU A 20 16.00 -18.59 4.24
CA LEU A 20 14.73 -17.89 4.03
C LEU A 20 13.55 -18.86 3.85
N GLY A 21 13.79 -20.07 3.35
CA GLY A 21 12.79 -21.13 3.22
C GLY A 21 12.22 -21.62 4.55
N ALA A 22 13.02 -21.62 5.62
CA ALA A 22 12.57 -22.05 6.94
C ALA A 22 11.63 -21.01 7.60
N LEU A 23 11.92 -19.71 7.48
CA LEU A 23 11.04 -18.64 7.97
C LEU A 23 9.73 -18.61 7.16
N TYR A 24 9.82 -18.74 5.86
CA TYR A 24 8.67 -18.80 4.95
C TYR A 24 7.77 -20.03 5.21
N ALA A 25 8.37 -21.19 5.50
CA ALA A 25 7.60 -22.39 5.88
C ALA A 25 6.97 -22.26 7.27
N ALA A 26 7.64 -21.62 8.22
CA ALA A 26 7.12 -21.39 9.56
C ALA A 26 5.94 -20.42 9.57
N THR A 27 5.96 -19.35 8.73
CA THR A 27 4.85 -18.40 8.62
C THR A 27 3.60 -18.99 7.98
N ARG A 28 3.73 -20.00 7.11
CA ARG A 28 2.57 -20.75 6.59
C ARG A 28 1.83 -21.57 7.65
N LEU A 29 2.46 -21.85 8.81
CA LEU A 29 1.94 -22.72 9.86
C LEU A 29 1.56 -21.97 11.15
N ALA A 30 2.03 -20.73 11.33
CA ALA A 30 1.78 -19.96 12.54
C ALA A 30 0.41 -19.24 12.50
N PRO A 31 -0.36 -19.20 13.58
CA PRO A 31 -1.58 -18.41 13.67
C PRO A 31 -1.25 -16.90 13.67
N LEU A 32 -2.04 -16.12 12.92
CA LEU A 32 -1.92 -14.66 12.76
C LEU A 32 -1.79 -13.83 14.06
N PRO A 33 -2.43 -14.17 15.19
CA PRO A 33 -2.26 -13.43 16.44
C PRO A 33 -0.82 -13.38 16.95
N ALA A 34 -0.03 -14.41 16.71
CA ALA A 34 1.39 -14.46 17.13
C ALA A 34 2.29 -13.46 16.42
N LEU A 35 1.88 -12.97 15.24
CA LEU A 35 2.66 -11.98 14.46
C LEU A 35 2.50 -10.56 15.02
N ALA A 36 1.32 -10.21 15.54
CA ALA A 36 1.06 -8.91 16.15
C ALA A 36 1.72 -8.73 17.52
N GLU A 37 1.97 -9.84 18.23
CA GLU A 37 2.63 -9.82 19.54
C GLU A 37 4.14 -9.60 19.45
N SER A 38 4.79 -10.00 18.33
CA SER A 38 6.26 -9.97 18.19
C SER A 38 6.87 -8.55 18.22
N LEU A 39 6.09 -7.52 17.86
CA LEU A 39 6.56 -6.13 17.84
C LEU A 39 6.03 -5.26 18.99
N ALA A 40 5.10 -5.75 19.79
CA ALA A 40 4.60 -5.01 20.95
C ALA A 40 5.73 -4.66 21.94
N ASP A 41 6.83 -5.41 21.92
CA ASP A 41 8.01 -5.27 22.78
C ASP A 41 9.24 -4.72 22.04
N ASP A 42 9.15 -4.30 20.76
CA ASP A 42 10.29 -3.66 20.10
C ASP A 42 10.62 -2.34 20.83
N PRO A 43 11.84 -2.19 21.35
CA PRO A 43 12.22 -1.03 22.18
C PRO A 43 12.20 0.29 21.42
N ARG A 44 12.21 0.26 20.08
CA ARG A 44 12.11 1.47 19.23
C ARG A 44 10.69 2.06 19.22
N ILE A 45 9.68 1.20 19.41
CA ILE A 45 8.26 1.60 19.35
C ILE A 45 7.81 2.10 20.72
N ALA A 46 7.49 3.39 20.82
CA ALA A 46 6.96 3.95 22.06
C ALA A 46 5.64 3.28 22.45
N LYS A 47 5.52 2.81 23.70
CA LYS A 47 4.31 2.15 24.20
C LYS A 47 3.07 3.03 24.14
N GLN A 48 3.24 4.31 24.39
CA GLN A 48 2.16 5.30 24.31
C GLN A 48 2.30 6.18 23.07
N PRO A 49 1.21 6.50 22.38
CA PRO A 49 1.23 7.47 21.30
C PRO A 49 1.53 8.86 21.86
N ILE A 50 2.19 9.71 21.07
CA ILE A 50 2.39 11.13 21.39
C ILE A 50 1.12 11.96 21.09
N ALA A 51 0.25 11.44 20.20
CA ALA A 51 -1.05 12.01 19.88
C ALA A 51 -2.00 10.87 19.43
N ASP A 52 -3.29 11.00 19.79
CA ASP A 52 -4.35 10.06 19.42
C ASP A 52 -5.65 10.84 19.18
N LYS A 53 -6.25 10.64 17.99
CA LYS A 53 -7.55 11.22 17.60
C LYS A 53 -8.64 10.15 17.43
N GLY A 54 -8.37 8.93 17.88
CA GLY A 54 -9.22 7.78 17.63
C GLY A 54 -9.01 7.21 16.23
N PHE A 55 -9.31 7.94 15.17
CA PHE A 55 -9.13 7.48 13.79
C PHE A 55 -7.66 7.25 13.39
N ALA A 56 -6.71 7.80 14.13
CA ALA A 56 -5.29 7.55 13.99
C ALA A 56 -4.54 7.91 15.27
N ALA A 57 -3.42 7.21 15.51
CA ALA A 57 -2.49 7.51 16.59
C ALA A 57 -1.07 7.68 16.03
N ILE A 58 -0.30 8.59 16.61
CA ILE A 58 1.09 8.86 16.23
C ILE A 58 2.02 8.37 17.32
N ARG A 59 2.99 7.50 16.93
CA ARG A 59 3.98 6.92 17.85
C ARG A 59 5.40 7.21 17.39
N LYS A 60 6.30 7.45 18.36
CA LYS A 60 7.73 7.43 18.09
C LYS A 60 8.15 5.99 17.83
N ILE A 61 8.93 5.76 16.75
CA ILE A 61 9.41 4.45 16.32
C ILE A 61 10.93 4.42 16.07
N GLY A 62 11.62 5.46 16.47
CA GLY A 62 13.05 5.64 16.35
C GLY A 62 13.44 7.08 16.66
N ASP A 63 14.73 7.38 16.58
CA ASP A 63 15.23 8.72 16.81
C ASP A 63 14.85 9.65 15.63
N GLY A 64 14.00 10.65 15.93
CA GLY A 64 13.42 11.50 14.91
C GLY A 64 12.41 10.81 13.99
N LEU A 65 12.00 9.57 14.27
CA LEU A 65 11.07 8.81 13.44
C LEU A 65 9.72 8.61 14.12
N TYR A 66 8.65 8.92 13.41
CA TYR A 66 7.28 8.84 13.90
C TYR A 66 6.38 8.19 12.86
N ALA A 67 5.58 7.23 13.29
CA ALA A 67 4.56 6.59 12.46
C ALA A 67 3.17 7.05 12.87
N THR A 68 2.36 7.46 11.90
CA THR A 68 0.92 7.68 12.02
C THR A 68 0.23 6.40 11.62
N ILE A 69 -0.44 5.74 12.56
CA ILE A 69 -1.15 4.48 12.34
C ILE A 69 -2.65 4.73 12.37
N ALA A 70 -3.30 4.47 11.24
CA ALA A 70 -4.74 4.66 11.10
C ALA A 70 -5.53 3.53 11.77
N ASP A 71 -6.59 3.91 12.51
CA ASP A 71 -7.61 2.97 13.01
C ASP A 71 -8.91 3.17 12.23
N ARG A 72 -9.09 2.38 11.18
CA ARG A 72 -10.26 2.44 10.30
C ARG A 72 -11.57 2.07 10.98
N SER A 73 -11.51 1.38 12.13
CA SER A 73 -12.70 1.04 12.90
C SER A 73 -13.31 2.25 13.63
N LYS A 74 -12.50 3.30 13.84
CA LYS A 74 -12.88 4.53 14.51
C LYS A 74 -13.05 5.74 13.57
N GLY A 75 -12.81 5.51 12.27
CA GLY A 75 -13.01 6.54 11.26
C GLY A 75 -12.09 6.40 10.06
N LEU A 76 -12.46 7.05 8.97
CA LEU A 76 -11.74 6.97 7.70
C LEU A 76 -10.94 8.25 7.37
N GLN A 77 -10.75 9.15 8.35
CA GLN A 77 -10.12 10.45 8.13
C GLN A 77 -8.64 10.29 7.68
N ALA A 78 -7.90 9.39 8.29
CA ALA A 78 -6.56 9.04 7.81
C ALA A 78 -6.64 7.95 6.73
N ARG A 79 -7.27 6.83 7.00
CA ARG A 79 -7.43 5.59 6.23
C ARG A 79 -6.12 4.84 5.99
N CYS A 80 -5.06 5.49 5.48
CA CYS A 80 -3.72 4.95 5.36
C CYS A 80 -2.84 5.31 6.56
N ASN A 81 -1.73 4.60 6.70
CA ASN A 81 -0.65 4.98 7.59
C ASN A 81 0.27 6.01 6.91
N GLY A 82 1.02 6.73 7.73
CA GLY A 82 2.02 7.69 7.27
C GLY A 82 3.07 7.93 8.35
N GLY A 83 3.56 9.16 8.44
CA GLY A 83 4.49 9.53 9.49
C GLY A 83 5.26 10.81 9.19
N PHE A 84 6.23 11.11 10.04
CA PHE A 84 7.16 12.20 9.81
C PHE A 84 8.55 11.87 10.36
N LEU A 85 9.56 12.41 9.70
CA LEU A 85 10.96 12.21 10.01
C LEU A 85 11.59 13.56 10.29
N ILE A 86 12.31 13.66 11.41
CA ILE A 86 12.87 14.92 11.92
C ILE A 86 14.38 14.77 12.10
N GLY A 87 15.17 15.54 11.35
CA GLY A 87 16.58 15.74 11.58
C GLY A 87 16.85 17.05 12.30
N ARG A 88 18.13 17.44 12.39
CA ARG A 88 18.51 18.70 13.06
C ARG A 88 18.24 19.94 12.23
N ASP A 89 18.10 19.81 10.89
CA ASP A 89 17.99 20.96 9.98
C ASP A 89 16.62 21.04 9.31
N ALA A 90 15.90 19.93 9.20
CA ALA A 90 14.61 19.86 8.54
C ALA A 90 13.80 18.63 8.97
N ALA A 91 12.50 18.64 8.62
CA ALA A 91 11.61 17.49 8.70
C ALA A 91 11.01 17.17 7.32
N ILE A 92 10.56 15.93 7.14
CA ILE A 92 9.68 15.54 6.04
C ILE A 92 8.44 14.84 6.56
N MET A 93 7.34 14.99 5.82
CA MET A 93 6.06 14.31 6.07
C MET A 93 5.92 13.15 5.08
N VAL A 94 5.34 12.05 5.52
CA VAL A 94 4.99 10.89 4.68
C VAL A 94 3.48 10.77 4.64
N GLU A 95 2.91 10.78 3.47
CA GLU A 95 1.51 10.70 3.07
C GLU A 95 0.65 11.95 3.27
N GLY A 96 -0.35 12.06 2.40
CA GLY A 96 -1.40 13.08 2.45
C GLY A 96 -2.72 12.59 3.03
N PHE A 97 -2.87 11.29 3.28
CA PHE A 97 -4.09 10.66 3.80
C PHE A 97 -5.36 10.85 2.94
N GLN A 98 -6.45 10.18 3.34
CA GLN A 98 -7.73 10.26 2.63
C GLN A 98 -8.43 11.61 2.78
N THR A 99 -8.17 12.36 3.86
CA THR A 99 -8.82 13.64 4.11
C THR A 99 -7.88 14.68 4.68
N THR A 100 -8.28 15.94 4.58
CA THR A 100 -7.57 17.06 5.22
C THR A 100 -7.44 16.87 6.74
N ALA A 101 -8.40 16.21 7.40
CA ALA A 101 -8.31 15.94 8.84
C ALA A 101 -7.16 15.02 9.20
N GLY A 102 -6.87 13.99 8.37
CA GLY A 102 -5.72 13.11 8.55
C GLY A 102 -4.40 13.85 8.38
N ALA A 103 -4.26 14.62 7.28
CA ALA A 103 -3.05 15.39 7.00
C ALA A 103 -2.81 16.49 8.04
N ALA A 104 -3.87 17.21 8.45
CA ALA A 104 -3.78 18.24 9.49
C ALA A 104 -3.36 17.64 10.84
N PHE A 105 -3.95 16.50 11.23
CA PHE A 105 -3.57 15.82 12.48
C PHE A 105 -2.07 15.51 12.51
N GLN A 106 -1.53 14.99 11.41
CA GLN A 106 -0.10 14.69 11.33
C GLN A 106 0.77 15.95 11.35
N LEU A 107 0.43 16.99 10.59
CA LEU A 107 1.18 18.24 10.52
C LEU A 107 1.14 19.01 11.85
N ASP A 108 -0.03 19.09 12.49
CA ASP A 108 -0.18 19.76 13.78
C ASP A 108 0.60 19.02 14.87
N THR A 109 0.59 17.68 14.86
CA THR A 109 1.40 16.89 15.80
C THR A 109 2.89 17.13 15.59
N LEU A 110 3.38 17.14 14.33
CA LEU A 110 4.79 17.45 14.05
C LEU A 110 5.18 18.82 14.67
N ARG A 111 4.33 19.84 14.51
CA ARG A 111 4.58 21.19 15.05
C ARG A 111 4.64 21.24 16.58
N THR A 112 4.04 20.29 17.29
CA THR A 112 4.21 20.16 18.75
C THR A 112 5.55 19.55 19.14
N VAL A 113 6.17 18.77 18.23
CA VAL A 113 7.42 18.04 18.48
C VAL A 113 8.64 18.87 18.06
N THR A 114 8.54 19.66 16.99
CA THR A 114 9.66 20.40 16.43
C THR A 114 9.23 21.72 15.77
N GLN A 115 10.15 22.68 15.75
CA GLN A 115 10.04 23.93 14.99
C GLN A 115 10.87 23.89 13.69
N MET A 116 11.48 22.75 13.36
CA MET A 116 12.26 22.63 12.12
C MET A 116 11.37 22.84 10.88
N PRO A 117 11.90 23.46 9.83
CA PRO A 117 11.15 23.64 8.59
C PRO A 117 10.80 22.29 7.99
N VAL A 118 9.55 22.16 7.50
CA VAL A 118 9.13 20.98 6.74
C VAL A 118 9.58 21.14 5.29
N ARG A 119 10.56 20.33 4.90
CA ARG A 119 11.19 20.38 3.57
C ARG A 119 10.25 19.89 2.48
N ALA A 120 9.46 18.84 2.78
CA ALA A 120 8.51 18.26 1.86
C ALA A 120 7.44 17.43 2.58
N ALA A 121 6.27 17.30 1.96
CA ALA A 121 5.36 16.20 2.16
C ALA A 121 5.51 15.23 0.97
N ILE A 122 5.67 13.93 1.21
CA ILE A 122 6.00 12.98 0.16
C ILE A 122 4.92 11.88 0.13
N ASN A 123 4.25 11.71 -1.02
CA ASN A 123 3.32 10.61 -1.22
C ASN A 123 4.07 9.37 -1.70
N THR A 124 3.75 8.20 -1.13
CA THR A 124 4.33 6.93 -1.57
C THR A 124 3.84 6.54 -2.96
N HIS A 125 2.58 6.82 -3.27
CA HIS A 125 1.98 6.59 -4.59
C HIS A 125 0.74 7.50 -4.78
N TRP A 126 0.07 7.35 -5.93
CA TRP A 126 -0.95 8.30 -6.35
C TRP A 126 -2.38 8.01 -5.85
N HIS A 127 -2.66 6.92 -5.13
CA HIS A 127 -4.02 6.59 -4.72
C HIS A 127 -4.63 7.61 -3.76
N PHE A 128 -5.96 7.67 -3.79
CA PHE A 128 -6.77 8.70 -3.15
C PHE A 128 -6.59 8.76 -1.62
N ASP A 129 -6.46 7.62 -0.97
CA ASP A 129 -6.31 7.56 0.49
C ASP A 129 -4.91 7.94 0.99
N HIS A 130 -3.98 8.18 0.06
CA HIS A 130 -2.62 8.69 0.33
C HIS A 130 -2.42 10.14 -0.10
N THR A 131 -3.40 10.76 -0.82
CA THR A 131 -3.16 12.04 -1.49
C THR A 131 -4.25 13.08 -1.35
N LEU A 132 -5.51 12.73 -0.97
CA LEU A 132 -6.62 13.69 -0.98
C LEU A 132 -6.49 14.79 0.09
N GLY A 133 -5.75 14.56 1.18
CA GLY A 133 -5.44 15.59 2.17
C GLY A 133 -4.24 16.49 1.82
N ASN A 134 -3.60 16.31 0.67
CA ASN A 134 -2.45 17.10 0.22
C ASN A 134 -2.68 18.63 0.25
N SER A 135 -3.93 19.09 0.12
CA SER A 135 -4.27 20.51 0.18
C SER A 135 -3.87 21.17 1.50
N VAL A 136 -3.75 20.42 2.60
CA VAL A 136 -3.23 20.93 3.88
C VAL A 136 -1.78 21.35 3.74
N TYR A 137 -0.96 20.54 3.09
CA TYR A 137 0.46 20.85 2.86
C TYR A 137 0.62 22.00 1.87
N GLY A 138 -0.16 22.02 0.78
CA GLY A 138 -0.19 23.11 -0.18
C GLY A 138 -0.58 24.44 0.48
N GLY A 139 -1.59 24.44 1.34
CA GLY A 139 -2.02 25.61 2.12
C GLY A 139 -0.97 26.10 3.14
N ALA A 140 -0.10 25.20 3.60
CA ALA A 140 1.03 25.53 4.47
C ALA A 140 2.32 25.86 3.69
N ALA A 141 2.25 26.02 2.37
CA ALA A 141 3.38 26.24 1.45
C ALA A 141 4.48 25.15 1.55
N ILE A 142 4.11 23.92 1.92
CA ILE A 142 5.02 22.78 1.96
C ILE A 142 4.99 22.13 0.58
N PRO A 143 6.17 21.93 -0.10
CA PRO A 143 6.24 21.24 -1.39
C PRO A 143 5.74 19.80 -1.26
N ILE A 144 4.96 19.35 -2.25
CA ILE A 144 4.43 18.00 -2.30
C ILE A 144 5.25 17.22 -3.32
N TRP A 145 6.01 16.24 -2.84
CA TRP A 145 6.87 15.39 -3.65
C TRP A 145 6.19 14.06 -3.90
N ALA A 146 6.36 13.53 -5.10
CA ALA A 146 5.91 12.19 -5.47
C ALA A 146 6.68 11.69 -6.69
N HIS A 147 6.51 10.42 -7.04
CA HIS A 147 7.00 9.88 -8.30
C HIS A 147 6.59 10.78 -9.49
N ALA A 148 7.45 10.92 -10.49
CA ALA A 148 7.24 11.85 -11.61
C ALA A 148 5.88 11.71 -12.29
N ASP A 149 5.34 10.49 -12.36
CA ASP A 149 4.06 10.22 -13.03
C ASP A 149 2.83 10.37 -12.10
N ALA A 150 3.01 10.53 -10.78
CA ALA A 150 1.89 10.55 -9.84
C ALA A 150 0.90 11.69 -10.13
N ALA A 151 1.39 12.90 -10.38
CA ALA A 151 0.53 14.05 -10.66
C ALA A 151 -0.33 13.85 -11.90
N SER A 152 0.23 13.28 -12.98
CA SER A 152 -0.51 12.98 -14.21
C SER A 152 -1.57 11.90 -14.00
N ARG A 153 -1.27 10.86 -13.20
CA ARG A 153 -2.26 9.82 -12.83
C ARG A 153 -3.43 10.43 -12.05
N MET A 154 -3.14 11.24 -11.02
CA MET A 154 -4.17 11.94 -10.24
C MET A 154 -5.03 12.86 -11.12
N ALA A 155 -4.39 13.67 -11.99
CA ALA A 155 -5.09 14.59 -12.88
C ALA A 155 -6.00 13.88 -13.90
N ALA A 156 -5.63 12.69 -14.33
CA ALA A 156 -6.43 11.90 -15.27
C ALA A 156 -7.67 11.26 -14.63
N VAL A 157 -7.61 10.92 -13.34
CA VAL A 157 -8.60 10.08 -12.66
C VAL A 157 -9.53 10.89 -11.76
N TYR A 158 -8.98 11.70 -10.84
CA TYR A 158 -9.76 12.29 -9.77
C TYR A 158 -10.85 13.28 -10.22
N PRO A 159 -10.62 14.16 -11.21
CA PRO A 159 -11.69 15.05 -11.68
C PRO A 159 -12.91 14.31 -12.24
N LYS A 160 -12.68 13.14 -12.88
CA LYS A 160 -13.77 12.30 -13.38
C LYS A 160 -14.59 11.73 -12.22
N TRP A 161 -13.93 11.20 -11.20
CA TRP A 161 -14.62 10.67 -10.01
C TRP A 161 -15.36 11.74 -9.22
N GLN A 162 -14.83 12.98 -9.18
CA GLN A 162 -15.50 14.11 -8.55
C GLN A 162 -16.77 14.55 -9.31
N ALA A 163 -16.75 14.45 -10.63
CA ALA A 163 -17.88 14.84 -11.49
C ALA A 163 -18.96 13.76 -11.58
N GLU A 164 -18.66 12.50 -11.32
CA GLU A 164 -19.57 11.38 -11.48
C GLU A 164 -20.58 11.30 -10.32
N GLU A 165 -21.84 11.02 -10.61
CA GLU A 165 -22.85 10.75 -9.60
C GLU A 165 -22.63 9.37 -8.96
N GLN A 166 -22.82 9.26 -7.63
CA GLN A 166 -22.58 8.00 -6.90
C GLN A 166 -23.39 6.84 -7.48
N ALA A 167 -24.65 7.07 -7.82
CA ALA A 167 -25.51 6.04 -8.39
C ALA A 167 -24.97 5.52 -9.74
N THR A 168 -24.48 6.42 -10.61
CA THR A 168 -23.85 6.07 -11.88
C THR A 168 -22.56 5.29 -11.65
N PHE A 169 -21.75 5.76 -10.72
CA PHE A 169 -20.50 5.12 -10.34
C PHE A 169 -20.68 3.70 -9.81
N LEU A 170 -21.72 3.45 -9.00
CA LEU A 170 -21.99 2.14 -8.40
C LEU A 170 -22.81 1.20 -9.29
N ALA A 171 -23.51 1.72 -10.30
CA ALA A 171 -24.44 0.95 -11.14
C ALA A 171 -23.85 -0.37 -11.74
N PRO A 172 -22.59 -0.43 -12.22
CA PRO A 172 -22.01 -1.68 -12.72
C PRO A 172 -21.95 -2.79 -11.65
N TRP A 173 -21.64 -2.45 -10.41
CA TRP A 173 -21.54 -3.40 -9.29
C TRP A 173 -22.91 -3.80 -8.74
N GLU A 174 -23.85 -2.85 -8.67
CA GLU A 174 -25.25 -3.14 -8.32
C GLU A 174 -25.89 -4.07 -9.35
N LYS A 175 -25.59 -3.88 -10.65
CA LYS A 175 -26.01 -4.82 -11.71
C LYS A 175 -25.40 -6.21 -11.47
N ARG A 176 -24.08 -6.32 -11.20
CA ARG A 176 -23.46 -7.63 -10.88
C ARG A 176 -24.12 -8.29 -9.68
N MET A 177 -24.45 -7.53 -8.64
CA MET A 177 -25.17 -8.05 -7.48
C MET A 177 -26.56 -8.57 -7.84
N SER A 178 -27.31 -7.85 -8.67
CA SER A 178 -28.65 -8.27 -9.12
C SER A 178 -28.64 -9.50 -10.04
N GLU A 179 -27.57 -9.67 -10.82
CA GLU A 179 -27.38 -10.80 -11.76
C GLU A 179 -26.69 -12.02 -11.09
N ALA A 180 -26.29 -11.91 -9.82
CA ALA A 180 -25.60 -12.96 -9.09
C ALA A 180 -26.49 -14.21 -8.93
N LYS A 181 -25.94 -15.35 -9.35
CA LYS A 181 -26.61 -16.66 -9.32
C LYS A 181 -26.34 -17.46 -8.04
N THR A 182 -25.25 -17.14 -7.35
CA THR A 182 -24.83 -17.81 -6.11
C THR A 182 -24.71 -16.82 -4.97
N ASP A 183 -24.76 -17.31 -3.73
CA ASP A 183 -24.55 -16.47 -2.55
C ASP A 183 -23.12 -15.89 -2.51
N SER A 184 -22.13 -16.66 -2.94
CA SER A 184 -20.75 -16.18 -3.08
C SER A 184 -20.65 -14.97 -4.01
N GLN A 185 -21.25 -15.03 -5.20
CA GLN A 185 -21.29 -13.89 -6.14
C GLN A 185 -21.97 -12.66 -5.54
N ARG A 186 -23.04 -12.86 -4.77
CA ARG A 186 -23.74 -11.77 -4.07
C ARG A 186 -22.84 -11.11 -3.02
N GLU A 187 -22.18 -11.90 -2.19
CA GLU A 187 -21.26 -11.39 -1.16
C GLU A 187 -20.05 -10.68 -1.77
N HIS A 188 -19.49 -11.18 -2.88
CA HIS A 188 -18.42 -10.50 -3.60
C HIS A 188 -18.87 -9.14 -4.13
N ALA A 189 -20.02 -9.06 -4.80
CA ALA A 189 -20.54 -7.80 -5.33
C ALA A 189 -20.89 -6.81 -4.20
N LYS A 190 -21.41 -7.29 -3.07
CA LYS A 190 -21.66 -6.48 -1.88
C LYS A 190 -20.35 -5.90 -1.30
N SER A 191 -19.30 -6.71 -1.18
CA SER A 191 -17.98 -6.26 -0.76
C SER A 191 -17.44 -5.16 -1.67
N ASP A 192 -17.63 -5.29 -2.98
CA ASP A 192 -17.20 -4.29 -3.97
C ASP A 192 -17.95 -2.95 -3.77
N ILE A 193 -19.29 -3.00 -3.63
CA ILE A 193 -20.12 -1.81 -3.39
C ILE A 193 -19.72 -1.12 -2.08
N GLU A 194 -19.53 -1.85 -0.99
CA GLU A 194 -19.14 -1.31 0.30
C GLU A 194 -17.76 -0.61 0.24
N GLY A 195 -16.77 -1.26 -0.39
CA GLY A 195 -15.43 -0.70 -0.57
C GLY A 195 -15.44 0.61 -1.36
N LEU A 196 -16.17 0.64 -2.48
CA LEU A 196 -16.28 1.80 -3.36
C LEU A 196 -17.09 2.94 -2.72
N THR A 197 -18.18 2.62 -2.03
CA THR A 197 -18.97 3.62 -1.31
C THR A 197 -18.13 4.39 -0.28
N GLY A 198 -17.23 3.70 0.42
CA GLY A 198 -16.34 4.31 1.43
C GLY A 198 -15.34 5.31 0.86
N MET A 199 -15.02 5.24 -0.44
CA MET A 199 -14.11 6.20 -1.10
C MET A 199 -14.84 7.37 -1.78
N PHE A 200 -16.10 7.21 -2.13
CA PHE A 200 -16.80 8.14 -2.99
C PHE A 200 -16.92 9.55 -2.39
N LYS A 201 -17.42 9.65 -1.17
CA LYS A 201 -17.60 10.94 -0.49
C LYS A 201 -16.27 11.70 -0.28
N PRO A 202 -15.20 11.09 0.27
CA PRO A 202 -13.91 11.76 0.41
C PRO A 202 -13.33 12.26 -0.92
N VAL A 203 -13.42 11.49 -1.99
CA VAL A 203 -12.95 11.90 -3.31
C VAL A 203 -13.73 13.11 -3.82
N ARG A 204 -15.07 13.08 -3.69
CA ARG A 204 -15.94 14.14 -4.19
C ARG A 204 -15.76 15.47 -3.45
N GLU A 205 -15.52 15.41 -2.16
CA GLU A 205 -15.36 16.60 -1.30
C GLU A 205 -13.94 17.15 -1.28
N ALA A 206 -12.96 16.42 -1.80
CA ALA A 206 -11.56 16.83 -1.72
C ALA A 206 -11.25 18.06 -2.58
N VAL A 207 -10.46 18.97 -2.02
CA VAL A 207 -9.76 19.99 -2.79
C VAL A 207 -8.45 19.39 -3.27
N LEU A 208 -8.37 19.09 -4.57
CA LEU A 208 -7.22 18.42 -5.14
C LEU A 208 -5.98 19.32 -5.13
N ALA A 209 -4.93 18.87 -4.48
CA ALA A 209 -3.59 19.44 -4.55
C ALA A 209 -2.63 18.40 -5.12
N LEU A 210 -2.29 18.58 -6.38
CA LEU A 210 -1.38 17.65 -7.08
C LEU A 210 0.06 17.82 -6.57
N PRO A 211 0.87 16.74 -6.58
CA PRO A 211 2.30 16.85 -6.37
C PRO A 211 2.93 17.88 -7.31
N ASN A 212 3.74 18.79 -6.76
CA ASN A 212 4.37 19.88 -7.48
C ASN A 212 5.89 19.75 -7.55
N HIS A 213 6.44 18.65 -7.02
CA HIS A 213 7.88 18.34 -7.11
C HIS A 213 8.04 16.86 -7.53
N PRO A 214 8.18 16.62 -8.85
CA PRO A 214 8.32 15.28 -9.39
C PRO A 214 9.68 14.68 -9.06
N LEU A 215 9.68 13.46 -8.54
CA LEU A 215 10.88 12.65 -8.28
C LEU A 215 11.13 11.72 -9.46
N ASP A 216 12.26 11.94 -10.14
CA ASP A 216 12.65 11.16 -11.32
C ASP A 216 13.09 9.73 -10.93
N PRO A 217 12.37 8.68 -11.36
CA PRO A 217 12.72 7.30 -11.02
C PRO A 217 14.10 6.88 -11.57
N ALA A 218 14.58 7.51 -12.63
CA ALA A 218 15.91 7.22 -13.19
C ALA A 218 17.06 7.69 -12.26
N LYS A 219 16.76 8.57 -11.31
CA LYS A 219 17.71 9.07 -10.30
C LYS A 219 17.60 8.37 -8.96
N MET A 220 16.82 7.30 -8.85
CA MET A 220 16.69 6.52 -7.63
C MET A 220 17.80 5.45 -7.54
N PRO A 221 18.29 5.12 -6.34
CA PRO A 221 17.89 5.67 -5.04
C PRO A 221 18.38 7.11 -4.83
N MET A 222 17.53 7.97 -4.24
CA MET A 222 17.87 9.35 -3.88
C MET A 222 18.07 9.45 -2.36
N LYS A 223 19.15 10.08 -1.94
CA LYS A 223 19.46 10.33 -0.53
C LYS A 223 19.11 11.76 -0.14
N ILE A 224 18.39 11.92 0.98
CA ILE A 224 18.10 13.21 1.61
C ILE A 224 18.74 13.19 3.00
N ASP A 225 19.58 14.18 3.29
CA ASP A 225 20.06 14.46 4.64
C ASP A 225 19.18 15.55 5.27
N LEU A 226 18.63 15.25 6.45
CA LEU A 226 17.81 16.17 7.26
C LEU A 226 18.62 16.78 8.43
N GLY A 227 19.93 16.77 8.32
CA GLY A 227 20.84 17.18 9.40
C GLY A 227 21.17 16.01 10.31
N GLY A 228 21.84 15.01 9.74
CA GLY A 228 22.29 13.79 10.44
C GLY A 228 21.27 12.66 10.48
N LEU A 229 20.08 12.84 9.95
CA LEU A 229 19.13 11.79 9.63
C LEU A 229 19.08 11.60 8.12
N ASN A 230 19.60 10.46 7.64
CA ASN A 230 19.59 10.14 6.22
C ASN A 230 18.34 9.35 5.83
N VAL A 231 17.61 9.86 4.84
CA VAL A 231 16.47 9.18 4.24
C VAL A 231 16.82 8.78 2.82
N VAL A 232 16.68 7.51 2.49
CA VAL A 232 16.87 6.98 1.14
C VAL A 232 15.51 6.72 0.52
N ILE A 233 15.22 7.40 -0.57
CA ILE A 233 14.00 7.19 -1.37
C ILE A 233 14.33 6.21 -2.48
N GLU A 234 13.55 5.15 -2.58
CA GLU A 234 13.66 4.15 -3.64
C GLU A 234 12.31 3.99 -4.34
N THR A 235 12.33 3.66 -5.64
CA THR A 235 11.12 3.37 -6.40
C THR A 235 11.02 1.88 -6.71
N TYR A 236 9.80 1.38 -6.70
CA TYR A 236 9.45 0.01 -7.04
C TYR A 236 8.18 -0.02 -7.90
N ILE A 237 7.96 -1.14 -8.56
CA ILE A 237 6.69 -1.43 -9.23
C ILE A 237 6.03 -2.57 -8.47
N GLY A 238 4.78 -2.38 -8.06
CA GLY A 238 4.06 -3.39 -7.32
C GLY A 238 2.59 -3.05 -7.18
N HIS A 239 2.23 -2.26 -6.19
CA HIS A 239 0.88 -1.79 -5.95
C HIS A 239 0.41 -0.81 -7.04
N THR A 240 1.35 0.03 -7.50
CA THR A 240 1.21 0.89 -8.67
C THR A 240 2.51 0.93 -9.47
N ASP A 241 2.54 1.72 -10.53
CA ASP A 241 3.75 2.08 -11.28
C ASP A 241 4.48 3.31 -10.72
N THR A 242 4.02 3.84 -9.58
CA THR A 242 4.56 5.07 -8.98
C THR A 242 5.00 4.87 -7.52
N ASP A 243 5.21 3.63 -7.10
CA ASP A 243 5.49 3.32 -5.72
C ASP A 243 6.86 3.81 -5.27
N LEU A 244 6.89 4.55 -4.17
CA LEU A 244 8.08 4.99 -3.47
C LEU A 244 8.12 4.40 -2.07
N ILE A 245 9.32 4.08 -1.58
CA ILE A 245 9.57 3.76 -0.18
C ILE A 245 10.59 4.74 0.41
N PHE A 246 10.54 4.92 1.73
CA PHE A 246 11.47 5.77 2.47
C PHE A 246 12.20 4.91 3.50
N ARG A 247 13.50 4.74 3.30
CA ARG A 247 14.34 3.99 4.21
C ARG A 247 15.19 4.91 5.07
N VAL A 248 15.29 4.56 6.34
CA VAL A 248 16.27 5.13 7.28
C VAL A 248 17.24 4.01 7.66
N PRO A 249 18.32 3.80 6.87
CA PRO A 249 19.19 2.62 7.03
C PRO A 249 19.85 2.53 8.39
N GLU A 250 20.22 3.67 8.99
CA GLU A 250 20.90 3.74 10.29
C GLU A 250 20.03 3.25 11.45
N GLN A 251 18.72 3.18 11.25
CA GLN A 251 17.75 2.74 12.26
C GLN A 251 16.94 1.53 11.83
N ASN A 252 17.21 0.97 10.65
CA ASN A 252 16.45 -0.16 10.08
C ASN A 252 14.94 0.07 10.06
N VAL A 253 14.50 1.25 9.62
CA VAL A 253 13.06 1.60 9.47
C VAL A 253 12.76 1.89 8.02
N VAL A 254 11.61 1.39 7.54
CA VAL A 254 11.14 1.58 6.16
C VAL A 254 9.66 1.92 6.15
N TYR A 255 9.29 3.04 5.52
CA TYR A 255 7.91 3.38 5.18
C TYR A 255 7.67 2.90 3.75
N THR A 256 6.69 2.04 3.56
CA THR A 256 6.54 1.28 2.31
C THR A 256 5.33 1.67 1.47
N GLY A 257 4.44 2.51 2.01
CA GLY A 257 3.11 2.64 1.40
C GLY A 257 2.48 1.27 1.20
N ASP A 258 1.64 1.13 0.20
CA ASP A 258 0.86 -0.07 -0.05
C ASP A 258 1.62 -1.23 -0.69
N LEU A 259 2.94 -1.07 -0.93
CA LEU A 259 3.79 -2.22 -1.22
C LEU A 259 3.78 -3.25 -0.11
N LEU A 260 3.48 -2.82 1.14
CA LEU A 260 3.19 -3.70 2.26
C LEU A 260 1.90 -3.29 2.97
N THR A 261 1.10 -4.28 3.34
CA THR A 261 -0.12 -4.10 4.11
C THR A 261 -0.25 -5.20 5.17
N GLY A 262 -0.68 -4.85 6.37
CA GLY A 262 -0.81 -5.79 7.48
C GLY A 262 -2.25 -6.27 7.68
N GLY A 263 -2.46 -7.59 7.71
CA GLY A 263 -3.77 -8.18 8.01
C GLY A 263 -4.86 -7.88 6.98
N GLN A 264 -4.48 -7.66 5.72
CA GLN A 264 -5.41 -7.49 4.61
C GLN A 264 -4.85 -8.07 3.31
N TYR A 265 -5.77 -8.40 2.41
CA TYR A 265 -5.39 -8.80 1.05
C TYR A 265 -4.76 -7.61 0.29
N PRO A 266 -3.77 -7.90 -0.59
CA PRO A 266 -3.21 -6.87 -1.46
C PRO A 266 -4.29 -6.28 -2.37
N VAL A 267 -4.39 -4.96 -2.41
CA VAL A 267 -5.32 -4.24 -3.29
C VAL A 267 -4.66 -4.03 -4.64
N ASN A 268 -5.20 -4.64 -5.69
CA ASN A 268 -4.56 -4.74 -7.01
C ASN A 268 -5.32 -3.96 -8.09
N ILE A 269 -5.79 -2.76 -7.77
CA ILE A 269 -6.56 -1.93 -8.73
C ILE A 269 -5.70 -1.59 -9.94
N ASN A 270 -4.48 -1.10 -9.70
CA ASN A 270 -3.51 -0.69 -10.71
C ASN A 270 -2.19 -1.46 -10.56
N GLY A 271 -2.21 -2.60 -9.87
CA GLY A 271 -1.01 -3.33 -9.47
C GLY A 271 -0.46 -4.24 -10.56
N TYR A 272 0.75 -4.69 -10.31
CA TYR A 272 1.57 -5.54 -11.17
C TYR A 272 1.99 -6.78 -10.38
N PRO A 273 1.16 -7.84 -10.29
CA PRO A 273 1.34 -8.94 -9.35
C PRO A 273 2.71 -9.62 -9.43
N THR A 274 3.23 -9.85 -10.64
CA THR A 274 4.56 -10.49 -10.81
C THR A 274 5.68 -9.58 -10.31
N GLN A 275 5.66 -8.28 -10.65
CA GLN A 275 6.64 -7.32 -10.17
C GLN A 275 6.50 -7.08 -8.67
N TRP A 276 5.27 -7.05 -8.15
CA TRP A 276 5.03 -6.89 -6.73
C TRP A 276 5.61 -8.06 -5.92
N ARG A 277 5.41 -9.29 -6.38
CA ARG A 277 6.03 -10.47 -5.76
C ARG A 277 7.57 -10.39 -5.78
N ALA A 278 8.16 -9.86 -6.85
CA ALA A 278 9.61 -9.62 -6.93
C ALA A 278 10.05 -8.53 -5.94
N THR A 279 9.28 -7.46 -5.79
CA THR A 279 9.51 -6.40 -4.79
C THR A 279 9.45 -6.95 -3.36
N LEU A 280 8.46 -7.77 -3.03
CA LEU A 280 8.38 -8.44 -1.73
C LEU A 280 9.55 -9.39 -1.48
N ALA A 281 10.02 -10.09 -2.52
CA ALA A 281 11.23 -10.90 -2.42
C ALA A 281 12.48 -10.04 -2.13
N LYS A 282 12.54 -8.83 -2.67
CA LYS A 282 13.61 -7.87 -2.34
C LYS A 282 13.50 -7.39 -0.89
N PHE A 283 12.31 -7.05 -0.39
CA PHE A 283 12.11 -6.63 1.00
C PHE A 283 12.50 -7.74 2.00
N ALA A 284 12.27 -9.00 1.65
CA ALA A 284 12.72 -10.14 2.45
C ALA A 284 14.26 -10.26 2.58
N THR A 285 15.03 -9.50 1.77
CA THR A 285 16.49 -9.43 1.90
C THR A 285 16.98 -8.27 2.76
N PHE A 286 16.09 -7.43 3.27
CA PHE A 286 16.47 -6.38 4.22
C PHE A 286 16.88 -7.00 5.56
N ASP A 287 17.50 -6.20 6.41
CA ASP A 287 17.93 -6.68 7.71
C ASP A 287 16.78 -7.34 8.48
N LYS A 288 17.08 -8.40 9.22
CA LYS A 288 16.10 -9.15 10.02
C LYS A 288 15.39 -8.28 11.06
N ASP A 289 16.05 -7.22 11.53
CA ASP A 289 15.54 -6.28 12.52
C ASP A 289 14.86 -5.05 11.87
N THR A 290 14.61 -5.10 10.56
CA THR A 290 13.91 -4.00 9.87
C THR A 290 12.47 -3.86 10.37
N LEU A 291 12.09 -2.65 10.78
CA LEU A 291 10.71 -2.26 11.02
C LEU A 291 10.10 -1.71 9.74
N PHE A 292 8.96 -2.24 9.35
CA PHE A 292 8.17 -1.74 8.23
C PHE A 292 6.95 -0.98 8.74
N VAL A 293 6.79 0.25 8.28
CA VAL A 293 5.56 1.02 8.39
C VAL A 293 4.79 0.81 7.09
N PRO A 294 3.80 -0.10 7.08
CA PRO A 294 3.03 -0.40 5.88
C PRO A 294 2.04 0.71 5.57
N GLY A 295 1.50 0.76 4.36
CA GLY A 295 0.43 1.71 4.02
C GLY A 295 -0.86 1.48 4.80
N HIS A 296 -1.12 0.24 5.22
CA HIS A 296 -2.28 -0.12 6.05
C HIS A 296 -1.92 -1.20 7.06
N GLY A 297 -2.61 -1.17 8.21
CA GLY A 297 -2.41 -2.13 9.29
C GLY A 297 -1.39 -1.71 10.32
N GLN A 298 -0.90 -2.64 11.14
CA GLN A 298 0.08 -2.35 12.17
C GLN A 298 1.51 -2.38 11.60
N ILE A 299 2.45 -1.75 12.30
CA ILE A 299 3.89 -1.91 12.05
C ILE A 299 4.26 -3.37 12.25
N PHE A 300 5.19 -3.88 11.45
CA PHE A 300 5.67 -5.26 11.54
C PHE A 300 7.15 -5.38 11.10
N GLY A 301 7.75 -6.54 11.39
CA GLY A 301 9.08 -6.92 10.96
C GLY A 301 9.05 -7.77 9.69
N GLN A 302 10.06 -8.63 9.53
CA GLN A 302 10.18 -9.53 8.38
C GLN A 302 9.04 -10.57 8.29
N GLU A 303 8.39 -10.87 9.41
CA GLU A 303 7.23 -11.76 9.47
C GLU A 303 6.06 -11.22 8.64
N GLY A 304 5.80 -9.92 8.66
CA GLY A 304 4.73 -9.30 7.85
C GLY A 304 5.05 -9.37 6.36
N VAL A 305 6.32 -9.20 5.97
CA VAL A 305 6.76 -9.40 4.57
C VAL A 305 6.55 -10.84 4.13
N ALA A 306 6.93 -11.81 4.98
CA ALA A 306 6.74 -13.23 4.70
C ALA A 306 5.26 -13.59 4.58
N GLU A 307 4.41 -13.01 5.44
CA GLU A 307 2.96 -13.21 5.44
C GLU A 307 2.31 -12.68 4.16
N MET A 308 2.65 -11.46 3.73
CA MET A 308 2.11 -10.89 2.50
C MET A 308 2.58 -11.67 1.26
N ARG A 309 3.83 -12.14 1.24
CA ARG A 309 4.33 -13.03 0.19
C ARG A 309 3.52 -14.32 0.12
N ALA A 310 3.27 -14.95 1.27
CA ALA A 310 2.47 -16.18 1.34
C ALA A 310 1.03 -15.97 0.84
N CYS A 311 0.44 -14.81 1.12
CA CYS A 311 -0.88 -14.44 0.63
C CYS A 311 -0.89 -14.32 -0.91
N PHE A 312 0.09 -13.62 -1.48
CA PHE A 312 0.23 -13.51 -2.93
C PHE A 312 0.48 -14.87 -3.61
N ASP A 313 1.34 -15.68 -3.00
CA ASP A 313 1.67 -17.01 -3.54
C ASP A 313 0.45 -17.92 -3.54
N ASP A 314 -0.40 -17.87 -2.52
CA ASP A 314 -1.65 -18.61 -2.48
C ASP A 314 -2.60 -18.22 -3.63
N ILE A 315 -2.82 -16.90 -3.83
CA ILE A 315 -3.65 -16.43 -4.94
C ILE A 315 -3.06 -16.91 -6.28
N ALA A 316 -1.75 -16.74 -6.45
CA ALA A 316 -1.07 -17.11 -7.69
C ALA A 316 -1.08 -18.64 -7.96
N GLU A 317 -0.94 -19.47 -6.92
CA GLU A 317 -1.01 -20.93 -7.04
C GLU A 317 -2.40 -21.41 -7.46
N GLN A 318 -3.47 -20.85 -6.87
CA GLN A 318 -4.84 -21.19 -7.24
C GLN A 318 -5.18 -20.69 -8.65
N ALA A 319 -4.74 -19.48 -9.01
CA ALA A 319 -4.89 -18.93 -10.36
C ALA A 319 -4.12 -19.76 -11.41
N ASP A 320 -2.87 -20.17 -11.13
CA ASP A 320 -2.06 -20.99 -12.03
C ASP A 320 -2.69 -22.36 -12.31
N LYS A 321 -3.26 -23.00 -11.28
CA LYS A 321 -4.02 -24.26 -11.46
C LYS A 321 -5.19 -24.08 -12.42
N SER A 322 -5.98 -23.01 -12.24
CA SER A 322 -7.11 -22.69 -13.10
C SER A 322 -6.67 -22.35 -14.53
N TYR A 323 -5.62 -21.53 -14.67
CA TYR A 323 -5.06 -21.15 -15.97
C TYR A 323 -4.56 -22.37 -16.77
N LYS A 324 -3.80 -23.26 -16.13
CA LYS A 324 -3.30 -24.50 -16.76
C LYS A 324 -4.40 -25.49 -17.14
N ALA A 325 -5.52 -25.46 -16.42
CA ALA A 325 -6.71 -26.25 -16.73
C ALA A 325 -7.58 -25.61 -17.84
N GLY A 326 -7.19 -24.47 -18.41
CA GLY A 326 -7.94 -23.75 -19.44
C GLY A 326 -9.24 -23.12 -18.93
N ILE A 327 -9.37 -22.90 -17.63
CA ILE A 327 -10.56 -22.29 -17.03
C ILE A 327 -10.58 -20.79 -17.36
N PRO A 328 -11.71 -20.24 -17.84
CA PRO A 328 -11.85 -18.80 -18.05
C PRO A 328 -11.56 -17.99 -16.78
N VAL A 329 -11.04 -16.78 -16.94
CA VAL A 329 -10.60 -15.96 -15.81
C VAL A 329 -11.75 -15.61 -14.84
N GLU A 330 -12.92 -15.33 -15.36
CA GLU A 330 -14.12 -15.03 -14.57
C GLU A 330 -14.48 -16.23 -13.65
N GLU A 331 -14.40 -17.42 -14.20
CA GLU A 331 -14.65 -18.66 -13.45
C GLU A 331 -13.52 -18.96 -12.46
N ALA A 332 -12.27 -18.66 -12.81
CA ALA A 332 -11.12 -18.81 -11.91
C ALA A 332 -11.24 -17.91 -10.68
N VAL A 333 -11.75 -16.68 -10.84
CA VAL A 333 -12.03 -15.75 -9.72
C VAL A 333 -13.09 -16.33 -8.79
N GLU A 334 -14.16 -16.92 -9.35
CA GLU A 334 -15.23 -17.54 -8.56
C GLU A 334 -14.79 -18.83 -7.85
N ARG A 335 -13.82 -19.54 -8.42
CA ARG A 335 -13.27 -20.79 -7.83
C ARG A 335 -12.23 -20.56 -6.76
N TYR A 336 -11.76 -19.32 -6.57
CA TYR A 336 -10.77 -19.05 -5.53
C TYR A 336 -11.35 -19.33 -4.13
N VAL A 337 -10.64 -20.16 -3.39
CA VAL A 337 -11.02 -20.52 -2.02
C VAL A 337 -10.12 -19.78 -1.05
N VAL A 338 -10.73 -18.93 -0.20
CA VAL A 338 -10.02 -18.23 0.87
C VAL A 338 -9.47 -19.24 1.87
N PRO A 339 -8.15 -19.34 2.06
CA PRO A 339 -7.59 -20.20 3.09
C PRO A 339 -8.02 -19.78 4.50
N ASP A 340 -8.13 -20.76 5.40
CA ASP A 340 -8.58 -20.53 6.79
C ASP A 340 -7.78 -19.44 7.49
N ARG A 341 -6.47 -19.38 7.27
CA ARG A 341 -5.58 -18.38 7.86
C ARG A 341 -5.90 -16.93 7.41
N TYR A 342 -6.55 -16.75 6.26
CA TYR A 342 -6.89 -15.43 5.70
C TYR A 342 -8.37 -15.07 5.84
N LYS A 343 -9.20 -15.89 6.50
CA LYS A 343 -10.64 -15.61 6.67
C LYS A 343 -10.94 -14.27 7.34
N ASN A 344 -10.05 -13.84 8.22
CA ASN A 344 -10.18 -12.57 8.96
C ASN A 344 -9.42 -11.42 8.30
N TYR A 345 -8.81 -11.64 7.13
CA TYR A 345 -8.14 -10.58 6.40
C TYR A 345 -9.15 -9.56 5.92
N ARG A 346 -8.79 -8.29 6.10
CA ARG A 346 -9.58 -7.20 5.55
C ARG A 346 -9.49 -7.20 4.03
N GLN A 347 -10.60 -6.86 3.41
CA GLN A 347 -10.68 -6.61 1.97
C GLN A 347 -11.14 -5.16 1.77
N PHE A 348 -10.54 -4.47 0.81
CA PHE A 348 -11.09 -3.23 0.30
C PHE A 348 -12.34 -3.54 -0.53
N SER A 349 -12.21 -4.48 -1.44
CA SER A 349 -13.27 -5.13 -2.18
C SER A 349 -12.77 -6.50 -2.65
N TRP A 350 -13.65 -7.45 -2.89
CA TRP A 350 -13.29 -8.75 -3.47
C TRP A 350 -12.69 -8.58 -4.85
N GLY A 351 -13.37 -7.83 -5.71
CA GLY A 351 -12.95 -7.60 -7.09
C GLY A 351 -11.57 -6.96 -7.17
N PHE A 352 -11.29 -5.94 -6.38
CA PHE A 352 -9.99 -5.25 -6.43
C PHE A 352 -8.86 -5.97 -5.72
N CYS A 353 -9.15 -6.83 -4.74
CA CYS A 353 -8.13 -7.62 -4.06
C CYS A 353 -7.84 -8.92 -4.82
N ILE A 354 -8.78 -9.83 -4.85
CA ILE A 354 -8.60 -11.19 -5.37
C ILE A 354 -8.88 -11.23 -6.87
N GLY A 355 -10.04 -10.71 -7.29
CA GLY A 355 -10.43 -10.73 -8.70
C GLY A 355 -9.39 -10.11 -9.62
N ARG A 356 -8.98 -8.86 -9.33
CA ARG A 356 -7.96 -8.16 -10.12
C ARG A 356 -6.59 -8.82 -10.09
N THR A 357 -6.19 -9.39 -8.95
CA THR A 357 -4.92 -10.12 -8.88
C THR A 357 -4.92 -11.32 -9.84
N ILE A 358 -6.01 -12.10 -9.86
CA ILE A 358 -6.15 -13.25 -10.78
C ILE A 358 -6.23 -12.77 -12.24
N GLU A 359 -7.03 -11.74 -12.54
CA GLU A 359 -7.14 -11.17 -13.89
C GLU A 359 -5.79 -10.69 -14.43
N GLN A 360 -5.02 -9.97 -13.62
CA GLN A 360 -3.69 -9.48 -14.01
C GLN A 360 -2.71 -10.64 -14.24
N LEU A 361 -2.70 -11.65 -13.37
CA LEU A 361 -1.86 -12.83 -13.56
C LEU A 361 -2.20 -13.57 -14.86
N TYR A 362 -3.49 -13.75 -15.18
CA TYR A 362 -3.91 -14.34 -16.45
C TYR A 362 -3.46 -13.53 -17.65
N ALA A 363 -3.57 -12.20 -17.58
CA ALA A 363 -3.10 -11.30 -18.64
C ALA A 363 -1.59 -11.42 -18.84
N GLU A 364 -0.80 -11.39 -17.75
CA GLU A 364 0.65 -11.54 -17.80
C GLU A 364 1.07 -12.91 -18.40
N TRP A 365 0.41 -14.00 -18.00
CA TRP A 365 0.73 -15.36 -18.50
C TRP A 365 0.33 -15.58 -19.96
N SER A 366 -0.71 -14.90 -20.43
CA SER A 366 -1.15 -14.97 -21.83
C SER A 366 -0.39 -14.00 -22.74
N GLY A 367 0.55 -13.19 -22.21
CA GLY A 367 1.27 -12.16 -22.96
C GLY A 367 0.39 -11.00 -23.41
N LYS A 368 -0.81 -10.85 -22.84
CA LYS A 368 -1.68 -9.71 -23.08
C LYS A 368 -1.30 -8.60 -22.10
N PRO A 369 -1.37 -7.32 -22.51
CA PRO A 369 -1.25 -6.24 -21.56
C PRO A 369 -2.37 -6.40 -20.53
N GLY A 370 -2.01 -6.40 -19.24
CA GLY A 370 -3.00 -6.35 -18.16
C GLY A 370 -3.96 -5.20 -18.45
N ARG A 371 -5.25 -5.37 -18.16
CA ARG A 371 -6.18 -4.24 -18.17
C ARG A 371 -5.73 -3.27 -17.09
N VAL A 372 -4.84 -2.33 -17.45
CA VAL A 372 -4.83 -1.07 -16.75
C VAL A 372 -6.27 -0.59 -16.83
N LEU A 373 -6.94 -0.39 -15.69
CA LEU A 373 -8.23 0.27 -15.72
C LEU A 373 -7.97 1.65 -16.33
N ASN A 374 -8.11 1.73 -17.65
CA ASN A 374 -8.25 3.00 -18.31
C ASN A 374 -9.58 3.54 -17.80
N TYR A 375 -9.52 4.45 -16.85
CA TYR A 375 -10.62 5.32 -16.48
C TYR A 375 -10.82 6.37 -17.59
N SER A 376 -10.78 5.89 -18.86
CA SER A 376 -11.07 6.70 -20.05
C SER A 376 -12.56 6.69 -20.34
#